data_f7edbab1d95d406de7b48a4514fbc03d
#
_entry.id   f7edbab1d95d406de7b48a4514fbc03d
#
_cell.length_a   1.000
_cell.length_b   1.000
_cell.length_c   1.000
_cell.angle_alpha   90.00
_cell.angle_beta   90.00
_cell.angle_gamma   90.00
#
_symmetry.space_group_name_H-M   'P 1'
#
loop_
_entity.id
_entity.type
_entity.pdbx_description
1 polymer ?
#
loop_
_entity_poly.entity_id
_entity_poly.type
_entity_poly.pdbx_seq_one_letter_code
_entity_poly.pdbx_strand_id
1 'polypeptide(L)'
;MIKHSISDETERRLFGNGRGRAVILGLGVSNLPLARMLAARGARLEIRDSKELAALGPAAAELAASGAELICGADPTRGLCREGIENAVIFRSPGIRPDAGDIPEAVRRGAFLTSEMEWFCDATPATVIAVTGSDGKTTTTTLTYLLLSSAAKRTGGHVYVGGNIGTPLLDRVDEMKPSDYAVLELSSFQLMTMRGMASRAAITNITPNHLNWHTGMDEYIRAKYNVMGNDTELVVLNAKSADAAAAADAYPERRGAVTFFSAHTASYDETVPANRRGRANAIFLRGNSIVFSDGHSEEELLLRTDIKLPGLHNVENYMTAAALTRGLIARDDLAEVARTFGGVPHRIEFVRELDGVKYYNSSIDSTPTRTEAALSVFDCRPVFILCGRDKHVPFDSLARALYDRAGGVVVSGEAMPVIRRALEAEAARRGSDSLPIAYEDDFFAAIDRARGLARPGSAVVLSPSCTSFDRFRNFEERGDAFREYVKKLV
;
A
#
# COMPACT_ATOMS: atom_id res chain seq x y z
N MET A 1 13.04 33.03 -8.45
CA MET A 1 11.72 32.68 -8.95
C MET A 1 10.93 32.17 -7.76
N ILE A 2 9.85 32.84 -7.38
CA ILE A 2 8.90 32.34 -6.36
C ILE A 2 8.31 31.06 -6.97
N LYS A 3 8.65 29.88 -6.43
CA LYS A 3 7.95 28.63 -6.76
C LYS A 3 6.53 28.82 -6.21
N HIS A 4 5.55 29.03 -7.10
CA HIS A 4 4.15 28.91 -6.71
C HIS A 4 3.95 27.47 -6.22
N SER A 5 3.38 27.30 -5.05
CA SER A 5 3.02 25.97 -4.53
C SER A 5 1.92 25.34 -5.41
N ILE A 6 1.76 24.03 -5.33
CA ILE A 6 0.68 23.33 -6.05
C ILE A 6 -0.67 23.86 -5.58
N SER A 7 -0.81 24.11 -4.28
CA SER A 7 -2.01 24.70 -3.66
C SER A 7 -2.30 26.08 -4.23
N ASP A 8 -1.32 26.99 -4.22
CA ASP A 8 -1.49 28.35 -4.71
C ASP A 8 -1.87 28.37 -6.19
N GLU A 9 -1.23 27.55 -7.01
CA GLU A 9 -1.53 27.48 -8.45
C GLU A 9 -2.93 26.90 -8.71
N THR A 10 -3.32 25.85 -7.96
CA THR A 10 -4.65 25.25 -8.05
C THR A 10 -5.72 26.25 -7.63
N GLU A 11 -5.57 26.89 -6.46
CA GLU A 11 -6.50 27.90 -5.94
C GLU A 11 -6.63 29.09 -6.90
N ARG A 12 -5.52 29.61 -7.38
CA ARG A 12 -5.49 30.74 -8.32
C ARG A 12 -6.25 30.41 -9.61
N ARG A 13 -6.05 29.22 -10.18
CA ARG A 13 -6.70 28.80 -11.42
C ARG A 13 -8.18 28.54 -11.25
N LEU A 14 -8.56 27.83 -10.20
CA LEU A 14 -9.95 27.40 -10.01
C LEU A 14 -10.84 28.51 -9.44
N PHE A 15 -10.31 29.36 -8.56
CA PHE A 15 -11.11 30.32 -7.78
C PHE A 15 -10.68 31.78 -7.98
N GLY A 16 -9.47 32.05 -8.49
CA GLY A 16 -8.91 33.43 -8.59
C GLY A 16 -9.59 34.32 -9.60
N ASN A 17 -9.90 33.82 -10.82
CA ASN A 17 -10.42 34.63 -11.93
C ASN A 17 -11.77 34.15 -12.49
N GLY A 18 -12.41 33.17 -11.84
CA GLY A 18 -13.75 32.64 -12.20
C GLY A 18 -13.87 31.94 -13.56
N ARG A 19 -12.75 31.67 -14.25
CA ARG A 19 -12.73 31.05 -15.60
C ARG A 19 -12.10 29.67 -15.65
N GLY A 20 -11.34 29.27 -14.62
CA GLY A 20 -10.71 27.97 -14.56
C GLY A 20 -11.71 26.85 -14.36
N ARG A 21 -11.38 25.65 -14.89
CA ARG A 21 -12.15 24.44 -14.65
C ARG A 21 -11.26 23.37 -14.06
N ALA A 22 -11.80 22.55 -13.18
CA ALA A 22 -11.20 21.32 -12.73
C ALA A 22 -11.62 20.19 -13.69
N VAL A 23 -10.66 19.56 -14.34
CA VAL A 23 -10.84 18.37 -15.16
C VAL A 23 -10.41 17.16 -14.35
N ILE A 24 -11.34 16.30 -13.98
CA ILE A 24 -11.10 15.11 -13.17
C ILE A 24 -11.02 13.90 -14.08
N LEU A 25 -9.85 13.27 -14.15
CA LEU A 25 -9.61 12.07 -14.94
C LEU A 25 -9.74 10.83 -14.07
N GLY A 26 -10.85 10.09 -14.21
CA GLY A 26 -11.23 8.93 -13.41
C GLY A 26 -11.90 9.31 -12.09
N LEU A 27 -13.17 8.95 -11.92
CA LEU A 27 -13.96 9.17 -10.71
C LEU A 27 -13.81 7.97 -9.74
N GLY A 28 -12.56 7.72 -9.33
CA GLY A 28 -12.23 6.66 -8.36
C GLY A 28 -12.30 7.13 -6.89
N VAL A 29 -11.80 6.27 -6.00
CA VAL A 29 -11.85 6.47 -4.53
C VAL A 29 -11.28 7.82 -4.10
N SER A 30 -10.15 8.25 -4.64
CA SER A 30 -9.51 9.53 -4.27
C SER A 30 -10.22 10.73 -4.90
N ASN A 31 -10.63 10.62 -6.17
CA ASN A 31 -11.16 11.74 -6.92
C ASN A 31 -12.64 12.02 -6.65
N LEU A 32 -13.39 11.09 -6.08
CA LEU A 32 -14.80 11.34 -5.73
C LEU A 32 -14.94 12.35 -4.58
N PRO A 33 -14.23 12.24 -3.44
CA PRO A 33 -14.22 13.28 -2.40
C PRO A 33 -13.70 14.63 -2.92
N LEU A 34 -12.64 14.61 -3.73
CA LEU A 34 -12.11 15.79 -4.39
C LEU A 34 -13.18 16.49 -5.25
N ALA A 35 -13.92 15.74 -6.08
CA ALA A 35 -14.98 16.29 -6.92
C ALA A 35 -16.09 16.95 -6.10
N ARG A 36 -16.52 16.30 -5.01
CA ARG A 36 -17.51 16.85 -4.07
C ARG A 36 -17.02 18.13 -3.39
N MET A 37 -15.80 18.13 -2.91
CA MET A 37 -15.19 19.32 -2.28
C MET A 37 -15.13 20.49 -3.29
N LEU A 38 -14.69 20.24 -4.51
CA LEU A 38 -14.62 21.27 -5.55
C LEU A 38 -16.01 21.77 -5.95
N ALA A 39 -17.01 20.88 -6.09
CA ALA A 39 -18.39 21.25 -6.36
C ALA A 39 -18.97 22.13 -5.25
N ALA A 40 -18.77 21.76 -3.98
CA ALA A 40 -19.23 22.52 -2.83
C ALA A 40 -18.60 23.92 -2.76
N ARG A 41 -17.37 24.08 -3.26
CA ARG A 41 -16.68 25.36 -3.38
C ARG A 41 -17.03 26.18 -4.63
N GLY A 42 -17.95 25.64 -5.46
CA GLY A 42 -18.41 26.31 -6.68
C GLY A 42 -17.44 26.23 -7.87
N ALA A 43 -16.50 25.29 -7.88
CA ALA A 43 -15.61 25.06 -9.01
C ALA A 43 -16.39 24.56 -10.23
N ARG A 44 -16.00 24.99 -11.42
CA ARG A 44 -16.51 24.46 -12.67
C ARG A 44 -15.87 23.08 -12.95
N LEU A 45 -16.68 22.00 -12.91
CA LEU A 45 -16.19 20.63 -13.03
C LEU A 45 -16.44 20.03 -14.40
N GLU A 46 -15.43 19.36 -14.93
CA GLU A 46 -15.49 18.41 -16.03
C GLU A 46 -14.95 17.06 -15.52
N ILE A 47 -15.81 16.04 -15.45
CA ILE A 47 -15.46 14.71 -14.93
C ILE A 47 -15.46 13.73 -16.11
N ARG A 48 -14.37 13.00 -16.27
CA ARG A 48 -14.15 12.05 -17.35
C ARG A 48 -13.83 10.66 -16.79
N ASP A 49 -14.58 9.65 -17.24
CA ASP A 49 -14.33 8.26 -16.82
C ASP A 49 -14.59 7.30 -17.99
N SER A 50 -13.81 6.22 -18.06
CA SER A 50 -14.00 5.17 -19.06
C SER A 50 -15.24 4.33 -18.83
N LYS A 51 -15.78 4.32 -17.61
CA LYS A 51 -17.02 3.63 -17.27
C LYS A 51 -18.22 4.44 -17.75
N GLU A 52 -19.28 3.74 -18.13
CA GLU A 52 -20.57 4.35 -18.37
C GLU A 52 -21.14 5.01 -17.11
N LEU A 53 -21.93 6.07 -17.27
CA LEU A 53 -22.52 6.84 -16.16
C LEU A 53 -23.25 5.93 -15.15
N ALA A 54 -24.01 4.96 -15.64
CA ALA A 54 -24.74 4.01 -14.80
C ALA A 54 -23.82 3.17 -13.89
N ALA A 55 -22.59 2.90 -14.33
CA ALA A 55 -21.61 2.13 -13.58
C ALA A 55 -20.84 2.95 -12.53
N LEU A 56 -20.91 4.29 -12.59
CA LEU A 56 -20.31 5.20 -11.62
C LEU A 56 -21.18 5.40 -10.37
N GLY A 57 -22.45 4.94 -10.43
CA GLY A 57 -23.36 4.93 -9.30
C GLY A 57 -23.96 6.30 -8.93
N PRO A 58 -24.67 6.39 -7.78
CA PRO A 58 -25.44 7.57 -7.39
C PRO A 58 -24.61 8.85 -7.23
N ALA A 59 -23.35 8.71 -6.82
CA ALA A 59 -22.46 9.85 -6.60
C ALA A 59 -22.15 10.64 -7.89
N ALA A 60 -22.07 9.96 -9.03
CA ALA A 60 -21.91 10.64 -10.33
C ALA A 60 -23.16 11.43 -10.71
N ALA A 61 -24.36 10.87 -10.44
CA ALA A 61 -25.61 11.57 -10.66
C ALA A 61 -25.77 12.81 -9.74
N GLU A 62 -25.32 12.72 -8.50
CA GLU A 62 -25.26 13.84 -7.56
C GLU A 62 -24.37 14.98 -8.10
N LEU A 63 -23.19 14.65 -8.61
CA LEU A 63 -22.26 15.63 -9.20
C LEU A 63 -22.83 16.25 -10.48
N ALA A 64 -23.49 15.47 -11.33
CA ALA A 64 -24.21 15.99 -12.50
C ALA A 64 -25.31 16.98 -12.12
N ALA A 65 -26.10 16.64 -11.08
CA ALA A 65 -27.14 17.53 -10.57
C ALA A 65 -26.57 18.84 -9.97
N SER A 66 -25.33 18.83 -9.48
CA SER A 66 -24.61 20.03 -9.02
C SER A 66 -24.01 20.87 -10.16
N GLY A 67 -24.20 20.49 -11.42
CA GLY A 67 -23.74 21.21 -12.61
C GLY A 67 -22.39 20.75 -13.17
N ALA A 68 -21.85 19.61 -12.73
CA ALA A 68 -20.67 19.03 -13.34
C ALA A 68 -20.95 18.47 -14.73
N GLU A 69 -20.06 18.75 -15.70
CA GLU A 69 -20.06 18.09 -17.02
C GLU A 69 -19.49 16.68 -16.88
N LEU A 70 -20.25 15.64 -17.23
CA LEU A 70 -19.79 14.26 -17.21
C LEU A 70 -19.57 13.73 -18.63
N ILE A 71 -18.37 13.21 -18.89
CA ILE A 71 -17.96 12.57 -20.15
C ILE A 71 -17.57 11.13 -19.81
N CYS A 72 -18.48 10.20 -19.99
CA CYS A 72 -18.40 8.82 -19.56
C CYS A 72 -18.41 7.84 -20.74
N GLY A 73 -17.94 6.60 -20.54
CA GLY A 73 -17.96 5.54 -21.52
C GLY A 73 -16.91 5.63 -22.63
N ALA A 74 -15.93 6.52 -22.48
CA ALA A 74 -14.85 6.71 -23.45
C ALA A 74 -13.50 6.88 -22.73
N ASP A 75 -12.40 6.85 -23.50
CA ASP A 75 -11.07 7.15 -22.95
C ASP A 75 -11.03 8.56 -22.33
N PRO A 76 -10.86 8.67 -21.00
CA PRO A 76 -10.96 9.95 -20.29
C PRO A 76 -9.86 10.93 -20.69
N THR A 77 -8.81 10.47 -21.33
CA THR A 77 -7.66 11.29 -21.74
C THR A 77 -7.81 11.91 -23.13
N ARG A 78 -8.86 11.56 -23.89
CA ARG A 78 -9.10 12.06 -25.23
C ARG A 78 -10.05 13.28 -25.26
N GLY A 79 -9.83 14.19 -26.20
CA GLY A 79 -10.62 15.40 -26.36
C GLY A 79 -10.48 16.39 -25.19
N LEU A 80 -9.30 16.43 -24.55
CA LEU A 80 -8.97 17.39 -23.47
C LEU A 80 -8.74 18.79 -23.97
N CYS A 81 -8.17 18.93 -25.18
CA CYS A 81 -7.69 20.21 -25.75
C CYS A 81 -8.80 21.10 -26.30
N ARG A 82 -9.84 21.33 -25.48
CA ARG A 82 -10.94 22.27 -25.78
C ARG A 82 -10.51 23.70 -25.48
N GLU A 83 -11.35 24.66 -25.85
CA GLU A 83 -11.19 26.08 -25.52
C GLU A 83 -11.08 26.26 -23.99
N GLY A 84 -10.13 27.09 -23.56
CA GLY A 84 -9.87 27.37 -22.15
C GLY A 84 -9.05 26.31 -21.42
N ILE A 85 -8.48 25.31 -22.13
CA ILE A 85 -7.65 24.26 -21.49
C ILE A 85 -6.41 24.84 -20.79
N GLU A 86 -5.89 25.96 -21.29
CA GLU A 86 -4.74 26.69 -20.72
C GLU A 86 -4.96 27.17 -19.29
N ASN A 87 -6.23 27.33 -18.88
CA ASN A 87 -6.60 27.73 -17.51
C ASN A 87 -7.08 26.56 -16.65
N ALA A 88 -7.12 25.33 -17.20
CA ALA A 88 -7.62 24.17 -16.49
C ALA A 88 -6.60 23.63 -15.50
N VAL A 89 -7.15 22.99 -14.42
CA VAL A 89 -6.40 22.11 -13.53
C VAL A 89 -6.87 20.69 -13.83
N ILE A 90 -5.95 19.81 -14.22
CA ILE A 90 -6.22 18.41 -14.52
C ILE A 90 -5.81 17.57 -13.33
N PHE A 91 -6.80 16.97 -12.65
CA PHE A 91 -6.58 16.02 -11.55
C PHE A 91 -6.56 14.60 -12.10
N ARG A 92 -5.40 14.00 -12.08
CA ARG A 92 -5.15 12.66 -12.61
C ARG A 92 -5.39 11.59 -11.55
N SER A 93 -6.23 10.59 -11.86
CA SER A 93 -6.25 9.34 -11.09
C SER A 93 -4.93 8.60 -11.26
N PRO A 94 -4.38 7.95 -10.21
CA PRO A 94 -3.08 7.26 -10.29
C PRO A 94 -2.99 6.21 -11.40
N GLY A 95 -4.09 5.51 -11.71
CA GLY A 95 -4.15 4.50 -12.77
C GLY A 95 -4.01 5.03 -14.19
N ILE A 96 -4.20 6.34 -14.41
CA ILE A 96 -4.05 7.00 -15.71
C ILE A 96 -2.61 7.51 -15.83
N ARG A 97 -1.91 7.14 -16.89
CA ARG A 97 -0.53 7.61 -17.14
C ARG A 97 -0.50 9.11 -17.44
N PRO A 98 0.52 9.86 -16.96
CA PRO A 98 0.63 11.29 -17.23
C PRO A 98 0.94 11.63 -18.68
N ASP A 99 1.41 10.66 -19.46
CA ASP A 99 1.70 10.75 -20.89
C ASP A 99 0.59 10.15 -21.78
N ALA A 100 -0.56 9.78 -21.21
CA ALA A 100 -1.67 9.20 -21.95
C ALA A 100 -2.49 10.22 -22.74
N GLY A 101 -2.92 9.83 -23.93
CA GLY A 101 -3.87 10.58 -24.75
C GLY A 101 -3.44 12.02 -25.05
N ASP A 102 -4.31 12.95 -24.72
CA ASP A 102 -4.13 14.38 -24.97
C ASP A 102 -3.51 15.11 -23.76
N ILE A 103 -3.18 14.43 -22.65
CA ILE A 103 -2.60 15.05 -21.45
C ILE A 103 -1.33 15.85 -21.78
N PRO A 104 -0.34 15.29 -22.52
CA PRO A 104 0.88 16.04 -22.86
C PRO A 104 0.59 17.31 -23.67
N GLU A 105 -0.36 17.26 -24.60
CA GLU A 105 -0.77 18.41 -25.40
C GLU A 105 -1.49 19.46 -24.54
N ALA A 106 -2.39 19.04 -23.66
CA ALA A 106 -3.08 19.94 -22.75
C ALA A 106 -2.09 20.67 -21.84
N VAL A 107 -1.09 19.98 -21.30
CA VAL A 107 -0.01 20.59 -20.49
C VAL A 107 0.84 21.57 -21.32
N ARG A 108 1.21 21.21 -22.57
CA ARG A 108 1.92 22.13 -23.47
C ARG A 108 1.12 23.40 -23.77
N ARG A 109 -0.21 23.29 -23.82
CA ARG A 109 -1.11 24.45 -23.99
C ARG A 109 -1.36 25.22 -22.70
N GLY A 110 -0.76 24.84 -21.58
CA GLY A 110 -0.79 25.59 -20.34
C GLY A 110 -1.67 25.00 -19.24
N ALA A 111 -2.34 23.84 -19.45
CA ALA A 111 -3.06 23.16 -18.38
C ALA A 111 -2.11 22.78 -17.23
N PHE A 112 -2.60 22.87 -16.01
CA PHE A 112 -1.86 22.44 -14.82
C PHE A 112 -2.23 21.00 -14.45
N LEU A 113 -1.29 20.07 -14.60
CA LEU A 113 -1.48 18.67 -14.25
C LEU A 113 -1.06 18.44 -12.82
N THR A 114 -1.94 17.86 -12.02
CA THR A 114 -1.71 17.47 -10.62
C THR A 114 -2.52 16.25 -10.24
N SER A 115 -2.52 15.89 -8.96
CA SER A 115 -3.37 14.87 -8.37
C SER A 115 -3.93 15.33 -7.02
N GLU A 116 -4.94 14.64 -6.52
CA GLU A 116 -5.47 14.87 -5.17
C GLU A 116 -4.35 14.79 -4.12
N MET A 117 -3.48 13.76 -4.23
CA MET A 117 -2.40 13.52 -3.29
C MET A 117 -1.31 14.59 -3.34
N GLU A 118 -0.98 15.11 -4.54
CA GLU A 118 -0.03 16.22 -4.66
C GLU A 118 -0.57 17.49 -4.01
N TRP A 119 -1.84 17.79 -4.24
CA TRP A 119 -2.49 18.94 -3.60
C TRP A 119 -2.54 18.76 -2.08
N PHE A 120 -2.94 17.59 -1.59
CA PHE A 120 -2.91 17.29 -0.16
C PHE A 120 -1.54 17.53 0.47
N CYS A 121 -0.49 16.92 -0.10
CA CYS A 121 0.87 17.04 0.45
C CYS A 121 1.41 18.48 0.48
N ASP A 122 0.98 19.32 -0.46
CA ASP A 122 1.38 20.72 -0.52
C ASP A 122 0.55 21.60 0.42
N ALA A 123 -0.73 21.27 0.63
CA ALA A 123 -1.65 22.07 1.44
C ALA A 123 -1.59 21.75 2.94
N THR A 124 -1.22 20.51 3.30
CA THR A 124 -1.28 20.08 4.70
C THR A 124 -0.23 20.78 5.57
N PRO A 125 -0.61 21.30 6.74
CA PRO A 125 0.35 21.78 7.74
C PRO A 125 1.01 20.64 8.53
N ALA A 126 0.48 19.41 8.44
CA ALA A 126 1.00 18.25 9.16
C ALA A 126 2.34 17.77 8.60
N THR A 127 3.19 17.19 9.44
CA THR A 127 4.44 16.57 8.98
C THR A 127 4.14 15.32 8.15
N VAL A 128 4.51 15.35 6.86
CA VAL A 128 4.29 14.23 5.95
C VAL A 128 5.42 13.22 6.08
N ILE A 129 5.05 11.96 6.36
CA ILE A 129 5.93 10.79 6.40
C ILE A 129 5.47 9.80 5.34
N ALA A 130 6.28 9.53 4.33
CA ALA A 130 5.88 8.73 3.18
C ALA A 130 6.66 7.43 3.05
N VAL A 131 5.95 6.35 2.72
CA VAL A 131 6.51 5.01 2.50
C VAL A 131 6.18 4.53 1.09
N THR A 132 7.20 4.13 0.35
CA THR A 132 7.06 3.44 -0.93
C THR A 132 7.94 2.19 -0.99
N GLY A 133 7.85 1.45 -2.06
CA GLY A 133 8.60 0.21 -2.32
C GLY A 133 7.79 -0.77 -3.16
N SER A 134 8.35 -1.91 -3.49
CA SER A 134 7.62 -3.00 -4.15
C SER A 134 6.77 -3.74 -3.12
N ASP A 135 7.38 -4.19 -2.03
CA ASP A 135 6.76 -4.94 -0.94
C ASP A 135 6.95 -4.24 0.41
N GLY A 136 6.18 -4.61 1.43
CA GLY A 136 6.31 -4.10 2.80
C GLY A 136 5.70 -2.72 3.06
N LYS A 137 5.26 -1.98 2.03
CA LYS A 137 4.69 -0.63 2.17
C LYS A 137 3.60 -0.54 3.22
N THR A 138 2.55 -1.34 3.06
CA THR A 138 1.36 -1.28 3.93
C THR A 138 1.69 -1.59 5.38
N THR A 139 2.50 -2.63 5.61
CA THR A 139 2.94 -3.01 6.96
C THR A 139 3.77 -1.88 7.59
N THR A 140 4.75 -1.34 6.85
CA THR A 140 5.60 -0.25 7.33
C THR A 140 4.80 1.03 7.60
N THR A 141 3.86 1.40 6.71
CA THR A 141 2.98 2.56 6.89
C THR A 141 2.11 2.38 8.13
N THR A 142 1.51 1.19 8.30
CA THR A 142 0.68 0.88 9.48
C THR A 142 1.50 0.92 10.77
N LEU A 143 2.69 0.31 10.78
CA LEU A 143 3.60 0.37 11.93
C LEU A 143 3.97 1.82 12.28
N THR A 144 4.36 2.61 11.28
CA THR A 144 4.69 4.04 11.48
C THR A 144 3.51 4.82 12.06
N TYR A 145 2.30 4.58 11.54
CA TYR A 145 1.06 5.16 12.06
C TYR A 145 0.80 4.76 13.52
N LEU A 146 0.93 3.47 13.86
CA LEU A 146 0.68 2.98 15.23
C LEU A 146 1.71 3.53 16.23
N LEU A 147 2.98 3.58 15.86
CA LEU A 147 4.05 4.14 16.67
C LEU A 147 3.82 5.62 16.99
N LEU A 148 3.51 6.42 15.98
CA LEU A 148 3.19 7.84 16.16
C LEU A 148 1.88 8.03 16.93
N SER A 149 0.87 7.19 16.70
CA SER A 149 -0.39 7.24 17.46
C SER A 149 -0.20 6.90 18.93
N SER A 150 0.70 5.98 19.29
CA SER A 150 1.08 5.73 20.67
C SER A 150 1.73 6.97 21.31
N ALA A 151 2.67 7.58 20.63
CA ALA A 151 3.32 8.81 21.09
C ALA A 151 2.33 9.98 21.19
N ALA A 152 1.43 10.14 20.23
CA ALA A 152 0.43 11.22 20.18
C ALA A 152 -0.53 11.21 21.37
N LYS A 153 -0.82 10.05 21.95
CA LYS A 153 -1.61 9.94 23.21
C LYS A 153 -0.96 10.73 24.36
N ARG A 154 0.35 10.91 24.34
CA ARG A 154 1.10 11.66 25.37
C ARG A 154 1.36 13.12 24.99
N THR A 155 1.52 13.40 23.69
CA THR A 155 1.90 14.72 23.18
C THR A 155 0.71 15.56 22.73
N GLY A 156 -0.48 14.95 22.53
CA GLY A 156 -1.72 15.65 22.17
C GLY A 156 -1.87 15.96 20.68
N GLY A 157 -1.02 15.43 19.80
CA GLY A 157 -1.17 15.54 18.34
C GLY A 157 -2.10 14.47 17.77
N HIS A 158 -2.46 14.61 16.49
CA HIS A 158 -3.19 13.61 15.71
C HIS A 158 -2.30 12.97 14.66
N VAL A 159 -2.60 11.72 14.30
CA VAL A 159 -1.92 11.00 13.24
C VAL A 159 -2.95 10.55 12.22
N TYR A 160 -2.74 10.95 10.98
CA TYR A 160 -3.57 10.58 9.83
C TYR A 160 -2.85 9.52 8.99
N VAL A 161 -3.59 8.62 8.38
CA VAL A 161 -3.05 7.62 7.46
C VAL A 161 -3.81 7.63 6.14
N GLY A 162 -3.10 7.64 5.03
CA GLY A 162 -3.72 7.74 3.71
C GLY A 162 -2.80 7.35 2.55
N GLY A 163 -3.14 7.81 1.36
CA GLY A 163 -2.44 7.50 0.12
C GLY A 163 -3.03 6.30 -0.62
N ASN A 164 -2.22 5.29 -0.88
CA ASN A 164 -2.67 4.05 -1.54
C ASN A 164 -3.50 3.13 -0.62
N ILE A 165 -3.60 3.47 0.65
CA ILE A 165 -4.39 2.81 1.71
C ILE A 165 -5.18 3.87 2.49
N GLY A 166 -6.14 3.43 3.30
CA GLY A 166 -6.93 4.33 4.13
C GLY A 166 -7.97 5.12 3.34
N THR A 167 -8.30 6.29 3.85
CA THR A 167 -9.26 7.23 3.24
C THR A 167 -8.52 8.41 2.61
N PRO A 168 -9.07 9.04 1.58
CA PRO A 168 -8.57 10.33 1.08
C PRO A 168 -8.47 11.34 2.21
N LEU A 169 -7.44 12.19 2.19
CA LEU A 169 -7.13 13.11 3.28
C LEU A 169 -7.32 14.59 2.91
N LEU A 170 -7.50 14.90 1.62
CA LEU A 170 -7.58 16.30 1.18
C LEU A 170 -8.80 17.03 1.74
N ASP A 171 -9.94 16.34 1.90
CA ASP A 171 -11.16 16.89 2.50
C ASP A 171 -11.05 17.13 4.01
N ARG A 172 -9.97 16.67 4.63
CA ARG A 172 -9.66 16.82 6.06
C ARG A 172 -8.49 17.75 6.33
N VAL A 173 -7.89 18.34 5.29
CA VAL A 173 -6.67 19.16 5.43
C VAL A 173 -6.85 20.35 6.40
N ASP A 174 -8.04 20.95 6.43
CA ASP A 174 -8.38 22.06 7.29
C ASP A 174 -8.49 21.68 8.79
N GLU A 175 -8.62 20.39 9.11
CA GLU A 175 -8.62 19.88 10.49
C GLU A 175 -7.19 19.73 11.05
N MET A 176 -6.18 19.67 10.16
CA MET A 176 -4.81 19.34 10.51
C MET A 176 -4.04 20.52 11.07
N LYS A 177 -3.08 20.23 11.95
CA LYS A 177 -2.22 21.20 12.63
C LYS A 177 -0.75 20.89 12.39
N PRO A 178 0.16 21.87 12.56
CA PRO A 178 1.60 21.64 12.46
C PRO A 178 2.16 20.59 13.43
N SER A 179 1.43 20.30 14.52
CA SER A 179 1.78 19.25 15.50
C SER A 179 1.38 17.83 15.07
N ASP A 180 0.65 17.70 13.97
CA ASP A 180 0.09 16.44 13.52
C ASP A 180 1.03 15.75 12.52
N TYR A 181 0.77 14.47 12.26
CA TYR A 181 1.49 13.67 11.28
C TYR A 181 0.53 13.10 10.24
N ALA A 182 0.95 13.12 8.98
CA ALA A 182 0.30 12.42 7.87
C ALA A 182 1.21 11.31 7.37
N VAL A 183 0.87 10.06 7.66
CA VAL A 183 1.62 8.86 7.24
C VAL A 183 1.01 8.32 5.96
N LEU A 184 1.76 8.35 4.86
CA LEU A 184 1.28 8.05 3.53
C LEU A 184 1.94 6.80 2.95
N GLU A 185 1.12 5.85 2.49
CA GLU A 185 1.58 4.84 1.55
C GLU A 185 1.50 5.40 0.13
N LEU A 186 2.61 5.44 -0.61
CA LEU A 186 2.64 5.96 -1.97
C LEU A 186 3.04 4.88 -2.98
N SER A 187 2.16 4.65 -3.97
CA SER A 187 2.43 3.80 -5.11
C SER A 187 3.34 4.48 -6.14
N SER A 188 4.01 3.69 -7.01
CA SER A 188 4.78 4.25 -8.13
C SER A 188 3.88 5.04 -9.09
N PHE A 189 2.60 4.69 -9.20
CA PHE A 189 1.64 5.39 -10.04
C PHE A 189 1.33 6.81 -9.55
N GLN A 190 1.17 6.99 -8.23
CA GLN A 190 1.03 8.32 -7.62
C GLN A 190 2.32 9.12 -7.78
N LEU A 191 3.45 8.49 -7.51
CA LEU A 191 4.77 9.13 -7.55
C LEU A 191 5.26 9.53 -8.96
N MET A 192 4.57 9.14 -10.06
CA MET A 192 4.97 9.55 -11.43
C MET A 192 5.04 11.07 -11.61
N THR A 193 4.16 11.81 -10.96
CA THR A 193 4.09 13.29 -11.06
C THR A 193 4.54 13.99 -9.78
N MET A 194 4.52 13.33 -8.63
CA MET A 194 4.95 13.89 -7.33
C MET A 194 6.44 14.26 -7.32
N ARG A 195 6.81 15.23 -6.48
CA ARG A 195 8.19 15.74 -6.36
C ARG A 195 8.54 16.02 -4.90
N GLY A 196 8.99 14.98 -4.18
CA GLY A 196 9.68 15.11 -2.90
C GLY A 196 8.95 15.90 -1.80
N MET A 197 7.68 15.61 -1.59
CA MET A 197 6.81 16.36 -0.69
C MET A 197 6.83 15.84 0.76
N ALA A 198 7.59 14.78 1.04
CA ALA A 198 7.68 14.20 2.36
C ALA A 198 8.87 14.78 3.15
N SER A 199 8.63 15.12 4.43
CA SER A 199 9.69 15.46 5.39
C SER A 199 10.54 14.24 5.72
N ARG A 200 9.91 13.05 5.88
CA ARG A 200 10.59 11.77 6.05
C ARG A 200 10.09 10.77 5.04
N ALA A 201 10.98 10.05 4.39
CA ALA A 201 10.64 9.11 3.32
C ALA A 201 11.33 7.77 3.49
N ALA A 202 10.66 6.67 3.10
CA ALA A 202 11.27 5.36 3.06
C ALA A 202 11.02 4.65 1.72
N ILE A 203 12.04 3.92 1.26
CA ILE A 203 11.93 2.93 0.18
C ILE A 203 12.26 1.56 0.77
N THR A 204 11.23 0.72 0.93
CA THR A 204 11.36 -0.59 1.59
C THR A 204 12.21 -1.57 0.78
N ASN A 205 11.94 -1.66 -0.52
CA ASN A 205 12.69 -2.41 -1.53
C ASN A 205 12.23 -2.01 -2.93
N ILE A 206 13.02 -2.38 -3.95
CA ILE A 206 12.62 -2.26 -5.34
C ILE A 206 12.91 -3.60 -6.02
N THR A 207 11.85 -4.26 -6.48
CA THR A 207 11.87 -5.50 -7.26
C THR A 207 10.94 -5.35 -8.46
N PRO A 208 11.14 -6.06 -9.57
CA PRO A 208 10.29 -5.94 -10.75
C PRO A 208 8.80 -6.13 -10.43
N ASN A 209 8.01 -5.10 -10.71
CA ASN A 209 6.57 -5.10 -10.51
C ASN A 209 5.92 -4.05 -11.43
N HIS A 210 4.64 -4.26 -11.81
CA HIS A 210 3.87 -3.31 -12.63
C HIS A 210 4.52 -2.94 -13.97
N LEU A 211 5.35 -3.82 -14.57
CA LEU A 211 6.00 -3.58 -15.87
C LEU A 211 5.03 -3.65 -17.04
N ASN A 212 3.80 -4.05 -16.83
CA ASN A 212 2.69 -3.91 -17.77
C ASN A 212 2.10 -2.49 -17.82
N TRP A 213 2.45 -1.63 -16.85
CA TRP A 213 2.00 -0.25 -16.77
C TRP A 213 3.17 0.74 -16.96
N HIS A 214 4.31 0.53 -16.32
CA HIS A 214 5.53 1.30 -16.54
C HIS A 214 6.21 0.86 -17.84
N THR A 215 6.89 1.79 -18.50
CA THR A 215 7.65 1.53 -19.74
C THR A 215 8.88 0.64 -19.52
N GLY A 216 9.28 0.44 -18.26
CA GLY A 216 10.40 -0.40 -17.86
C GLY A 216 10.81 -0.16 -16.41
N MET A 217 11.85 -0.90 -15.98
CA MET A 217 12.39 -0.78 -14.61
C MET A 217 12.90 0.63 -14.30
N ASP A 218 13.55 1.28 -15.25
CA ASP A 218 14.10 2.64 -15.04
C ASP A 218 13.02 3.67 -14.70
N GLU A 219 11.86 3.60 -15.36
CA GLU A 219 10.72 4.46 -15.05
C GLU A 219 10.16 4.14 -13.67
N TYR A 220 10.01 2.84 -13.36
CA TYR A 220 9.50 2.37 -12.07
C TYR A 220 10.40 2.80 -10.91
N ILE A 221 11.72 2.68 -11.05
CA ILE A 221 12.71 3.12 -10.07
C ILE A 221 12.64 4.63 -9.88
N ARG A 222 12.70 5.40 -10.98
CA ARG A 222 12.62 6.87 -10.94
C ARG A 222 11.32 7.36 -10.30
N ALA A 223 10.19 6.72 -10.62
CA ALA A 223 8.93 7.06 -9.97
C ALA A 223 9.01 6.91 -8.46
N LYS A 224 9.59 5.81 -7.93
CA LYS A 224 9.76 5.63 -6.49
C LYS A 224 10.70 6.64 -5.84
N TYR A 225 11.74 7.08 -6.53
CA TYR A 225 12.66 8.09 -6.01
C TYR A 225 11.95 9.44 -5.77
N ASN A 226 10.86 9.70 -6.46
CA ASN A 226 10.06 10.92 -6.26
C ASN A 226 9.38 11.00 -4.87
N VAL A 227 9.43 9.94 -4.04
CA VAL A 227 8.98 9.99 -2.64
C VAL A 227 9.79 10.98 -1.81
N MET A 228 11.02 11.26 -2.21
CA MET A 228 11.94 12.21 -1.57
C MET A 228 12.33 13.35 -2.51
N GLY A 229 12.88 14.41 -1.97
CA GLY A 229 13.42 15.57 -2.69
C GLY A 229 14.54 16.23 -1.91
N ASN A 230 14.97 17.41 -2.35
CA ASN A 230 16.06 18.15 -1.71
C ASN A 230 15.74 18.57 -0.27
N ASP A 231 14.47 18.81 0.03
CA ASP A 231 14.00 19.27 1.34
C ASP A 231 13.63 18.11 2.29
N THR A 232 13.76 16.85 1.85
CA THR A 232 13.48 15.68 2.69
C THR A 232 14.54 15.55 3.79
N GLU A 233 14.10 15.63 5.05
CA GLU A 233 14.97 15.64 6.24
C GLU A 233 15.58 14.28 6.56
N LEU A 234 14.83 13.20 6.30
CA LEU A 234 15.26 11.84 6.55
C LEU A 234 14.84 10.90 5.43
N VAL A 235 15.79 10.13 4.92
CA VAL A 235 15.53 9.05 3.96
C VAL A 235 15.97 7.72 4.55
N VAL A 236 15.09 6.72 4.50
CA VAL A 236 15.29 5.36 5.03
C VAL A 236 15.30 4.36 3.87
N LEU A 237 16.40 3.65 3.68
CA LEU A 237 16.67 2.85 2.49
C LEU A 237 17.11 1.43 2.84
N ASN A 238 16.59 0.43 2.14
CA ASN A 238 17.04 -0.96 2.28
C ASN A 238 18.42 -1.15 1.67
N ALA A 239 19.41 -1.51 2.49
CA ALA A 239 20.80 -1.70 2.10
C ALA A 239 21.01 -2.88 1.14
N LYS A 240 20.14 -3.90 1.17
CA LYS A 240 20.23 -5.10 0.32
C LYS A 240 19.38 -5.04 -0.95
N SER A 241 18.60 -3.99 -1.13
CA SER A 241 17.94 -3.67 -2.39
C SER A 241 18.79 -2.63 -3.14
N ALA A 242 19.54 -3.05 -4.14
CA ALA A 242 20.50 -2.19 -4.85
C ALA A 242 19.88 -0.89 -5.34
N ASP A 243 18.72 -0.98 -6.01
CA ASP A 243 18.00 0.20 -6.51
C ASP A 243 17.44 1.08 -5.38
N ALA A 244 17.02 0.50 -4.24
CA ALA A 244 16.61 1.29 -3.09
C ALA A 244 17.80 2.01 -2.45
N ALA A 245 18.95 1.34 -2.28
CA ALA A 245 20.15 1.93 -1.72
C ALA A 245 20.72 3.06 -2.61
N ALA A 246 20.66 2.90 -3.95
CA ALA A 246 21.10 3.90 -4.92
C ALA A 246 20.27 5.20 -4.85
N ALA A 247 19.07 5.16 -4.30
CA ALA A 247 18.25 6.36 -4.10
C ALA A 247 18.92 7.42 -3.21
N ALA A 248 19.90 7.03 -2.38
CA ALA A 248 20.71 7.98 -1.60
C ALA A 248 21.38 9.05 -2.44
N ASP A 249 21.73 8.73 -3.71
CA ASP A 249 22.43 9.61 -4.64
C ASP A 249 21.49 10.32 -5.63
N ALA A 250 20.18 10.05 -5.57
CA ALA A 250 19.19 10.59 -6.52
C ALA A 250 19.02 12.12 -6.41
N TYR A 251 19.27 12.68 -5.22
CA TYR A 251 19.17 14.11 -4.93
C TYR A 251 20.46 14.62 -4.28
N PRO A 252 21.47 15.01 -5.08
CA PRO A 252 22.81 15.36 -4.57
C PRO A 252 22.84 16.61 -3.67
N GLU A 253 21.88 17.52 -3.86
CA GLU A 253 21.74 18.74 -3.05
C GLU A 253 21.01 18.52 -1.72
N ARG A 254 20.45 17.33 -1.50
CA ARG A 254 19.73 17.01 -0.27
C ARG A 254 20.69 16.96 0.93
N ARG A 255 20.36 17.72 1.97
CA ARG A 255 21.15 17.81 3.22
C ARG A 255 20.63 16.93 4.33
N GLY A 256 19.46 16.34 4.18
CA GLY A 256 18.83 15.48 5.18
C GLY A 256 19.60 14.19 5.45
N ALA A 257 19.34 13.59 6.61
CA ALA A 257 19.97 12.35 7.03
C ALA A 257 19.59 11.16 6.13
N VAL A 258 20.49 10.18 6.03
CA VAL A 258 20.21 8.87 5.42
C VAL A 258 20.37 7.80 6.48
N THR A 259 19.41 6.90 6.57
CA THR A 259 19.51 5.68 7.37
C THR A 259 19.35 4.47 6.46
N PHE A 260 20.35 3.61 6.43
CA PHE A 260 20.27 2.31 5.77
C PHE A 260 19.77 1.25 6.75
N PHE A 261 18.98 0.29 6.27
CA PHE A 261 18.56 -0.82 7.12
C PHE A 261 18.70 -2.17 6.39
N SER A 262 18.95 -3.23 7.15
CA SER A 262 18.80 -4.61 6.69
C SER A 262 18.77 -5.60 7.84
N ALA A 263 17.87 -6.58 7.79
CA ALA A 263 17.87 -7.75 8.66
C ALA A 263 18.91 -8.82 8.25
N HIS A 264 19.59 -8.62 7.12
CA HIS A 264 20.61 -9.52 6.57
C HIS A 264 22.05 -9.01 6.83
N THR A 265 22.22 -8.04 7.71
CA THR A 265 23.51 -7.48 8.13
C THR A 265 23.57 -7.44 9.66
N ALA A 266 24.79 -7.52 10.22
CA ALA A 266 25.01 -7.60 11.65
C ALA A 266 25.86 -6.44 12.23
N SER A 267 26.27 -5.50 11.38
CA SER A 267 27.08 -4.36 11.77
C SER A 267 26.82 -3.12 10.91
N TYR A 268 27.28 -1.97 11.40
CA TYR A 268 27.25 -0.71 10.66
C TYR A 268 27.95 -0.83 9.30
N ASP A 269 29.16 -1.39 9.28
CA ASP A 269 29.99 -1.49 8.07
C ASP A 269 29.40 -2.43 6.99
N GLU A 270 28.62 -3.43 7.39
CA GLU A 270 27.91 -4.31 6.46
C GLU A 270 26.64 -3.65 5.90
N THR A 271 26.07 -2.70 6.64
CA THR A 271 24.80 -2.06 6.32
C THR A 271 24.99 -0.77 5.54
N VAL A 272 25.95 0.05 5.89
CA VAL A 272 26.19 1.34 5.23
C VAL A 272 27.15 1.15 4.06
N PRO A 273 26.79 1.58 2.84
CA PRO A 273 27.71 1.59 1.69
C PRO A 273 29.02 2.32 2.02
N ALA A 274 30.15 1.81 1.57
CA ALA A 274 31.48 2.30 1.94
C ALA A 274 31.68 3.81 1.68
N ASN A 275 31.11 4.33 0.58
CA ASN A 275 31.14 5.76 0.23
C ASN A 275 30.24 6.65 1.11
N ARG A 276 29.44 6.05 2.01
CA ARG A 276 28.49 6.76 2.90
C ARG A 276 28.85 6.61 4.39
N ARG A 277 29.86 5.83 4.73
CA ARG A 277 30.31 5.65 6.13
C ARG A 277 30.70 6.98 6.74
N GLY A 278 30.32 7.19 8.01
CA GLY A 278 30.49 8.44 8.72
C GLY A 278 29.56 9.59 8.30
N ARG A 279 28.63 9.31 7.35
CA ARG A 279 27.63 10.29 6.86
C ARG A 279 26.21 9.74 6.83
N ALA A 280 26.02 8.48 7.17
CA ALA A 280 24.73 7.83 7.21
C ALA A 280 24.61 6.99 8.48
N ASN A 281 23.37 6.77 8.90
CA ASN A 281 23.04 5.87 10.00
C ASN A 281 22.74 4.45 9.48
N ALA A 282 22.73 3.48 10.39
CA ALA A 282 22.36 2.09 10.11
C ALA A 282 21.32 1.56 11.10
N ILE A 283 20.47 0.65 10.63
CA ILE A 283 19.73 -0.28 11.49
C ILE A 283 19.97 -1.70 10.97
N PHE A 284 20.41 -2.59 11.83
CA PHE A 284 20.78 -3.95 11.48
C PHE A 284 20.35 -4.95 12.55
N LEU A 285 20.41 -6.25 12.23
CA LEU A 285 20.07 -7.35 13.13
C LEU A 285 21.35 -8.05 13.61
N ARG A 286 21.70 -7.86 14.88
CA ARG A 286 22.81 -8.57 15.53
C ARG A 286 22.27 -9.64 16.46
N GLY A 287 22.37 -10.91 16.05
CA GLY A 287 21.74 -12.00 16.77
C GLY A 287 20.24 -11.83 16.88
N ASN A 288 19.74 -11.55 18.09
CA ASN A 288 18.32 -11.28 18.34
C ASN A 288 18.00 -9.78 18.51
N SER A 289 18.98 -8.90 18.46
CA SER A 289 18.82 -7.47 18.72
C SER A 289 18.78 -6.66 17.43
N ILE A 290 17.74 -5.83 17.28
CA ILE A 290 17.68 -4.77 16.28
C ILE A 290 18.42 -3.57 16.83
N VAL A 291 19.52 -3.19 16.18
CA VAL A 291 20.47 -2.18 16.64
C VAL A 291 20.48 -0.99 15.69
N PHE A 292 20.39 0.22 16.23
CA PHE A 292 20.69 1.46 15.52
C PHE A 292 22.16 1.84 15.76
N SER A 293 22.81 2.37 14.72
CA SER A 293 24.16 2.96 14.84
C SER A 293 24.28 4.22 13.99
N ASP A 294 24.94 5.24 14.52
CA ASP A 294 25.36 6.44 13.80
C ASP A 294 26.81 6.35 13.29
N GLY A 295 27.44 5.18 13.45
CA GLY A 295 28.83 4.94 13.13
C GLY A 295 29.83 5.24 14.30
N HIS A 296 29.35 5.84 15.40
CA HIS A 296 30.14 6.15 16.61
C HIS A 296 29.55 5.47 17.84
N SER A 297 28.25 5.39 17.92
CA SER A 297 27.51 4.79 19.02
C SER A 297 26.48 3.77 18.49
N GLU A 298 26.06 2.87 19.37
CA GLU A 298 25.07 1.86 19.08
C GLU A 298 23.98 1.88 20.16
N GLU A 299 22.75 1.66 19.73
CA GLU A 299 21.57 1.57 20.60
C GLU A 299 20.74 0.36 20.22
N GLU A 300 20.46 -0.52 21.17
CA GLU A 300 19.47 -1.58 20.97
C GLU A 300 18.07 -0.98 20.98
N LEU A 301 17.33 -1.14 19.87
CA LEU A 301 15.99 -0.61 19.70
C LEU A 301 14.92 -1.59 20.17
N LEU A 302 15.06 -2.87 19.80
CA LEU A 302 14.02 -3.89 19.96
C LEU A 302 14.65 -5.29 19.87
N LEU A 303 14.10 -6.27 20.57
CA LEU A 303 14.40 -7.67 20.34
C LEU A 303 13.51 -8.24 19.22
N ARG A 304 14.10 -9.03 18.32
CA ARG A 304 13.34 -9.72 17.25
C ARG A 304 12.23 -10.60 17.83
N THR A 305 12.44 -11.20 18.99
CA THR A 305 11.46 -12.05 19.68
C THR A 305 10.24 -11.30 20.19
N ASP A 306 10.29 -9.98 20.34
CA ASP A 306 9.12 -9.17 20.67
C ASP A 306 8.17 -8.97 19.48
N ILE A 307 8.66 -9.20 18.26
CA ILE A 307 7.88 -9.05 17.03
C ILE A 307 6.99 -10.28 16.83
N LYS A 308 5.67 -10.11 16.92
CA LYS A 308 4.70 -11.18 16.68
C LYS A 308 4.63 -11.66 15.25
N LEU A 309 4.92 -10.78 14.29
CA LEU A 309 4.85 -11.12 12.88
C LEU A 309 6.01 -12.02 12.46
N PRO A 310 5.77 -13.14 11.78
CA PRO A 310 6.83 -14.03 11.31
C PRO A 310 7.60 -13.42 10.13
N GLY A 311 8.84 -13.88 9.94
CA GLY A 311 9.68 -13.58 8.78
C GLY A 311 10.58 -12.37 8.93
N LEU A 312 11.78 -12.43 8.31
CA LEU A 312 12.78 -11.35 8.34
C LEU A 312 12.30 -10.08 7.64
N HIS A 313 11.44 -10.20 6.62
CA HIS A 313 10.82 -9.04 5.96
C HIS A 313 9.98 -8.19 6.93
N ASN A 314 9.34 -8.81 7.95
CA ASN A 314 8.63 -8.05 8.98
C ASN A 314 9.61 -7.39 9.95
N VAL A 315 10.74 -8.01 10.26
CA VAL A 315 11.83 -7.34 11.00
C VAL A 315 12.30 -6.09 10.25
N GLU A 316 12.46 -6.16 8.93
CA GLU A 316 12.82 -5.00 8.08
C GLU A 316 11.72 -3.92 8.06
N ASN A 317 10.43 -4.31 8.08
CA ASN A 317 9.33 -3.35 8.22
C ASN A 317 9.39 -2.59 9.56
N TYR A 318 9.71 -3.28 10.67
CA TYR A 318 9.94 -2.65 11.98
C TYR A 318 11.17 -1.75 11.99
N MET A 319 12.29 -2.18 11.39
CA MET A 319 13.50 -1.35 11.25
C MET A 319 13.19 -0.05 10.50
N THR A 320 12.42 -0.15 9.41
CA THR A 320 12.02 1.01 8.59
C THR A 320 11.13 1.96 9.40
N ALA A 321 10.10 1.44 10.08
CA ALA A 321 9.20 2.25 10.89
C ALA A 321 9.93 2.90 12.09
N ALA A 322 10.83 2.17 12.76
CA ALA A 322 11.65 2.69 13.84
C ALA A 322 12.58 3.82 13.38
N ALA A 323 13.18 3.69 12.17
CA ALA A 323 13.98 4.76 11.58
C ALA A 323 13.14 6.00 11.28
N LEU A 324 11.97 5.82 10.63
CA LEU A 324 11.08 6.93 10.28
C LEU A 324 10.56 7.70 11.50
N THR A 325 10.38 7.00 12.63
CA THR A 325 9.81 7.59 13.85
C THR A 325 10.87 7.97 14.89
N ARG A 326 12.16 7.74 14.61
CA ARG A 326 13.25 8.05 15.54
C ARG A 326 13.24 9.53 15.93
N GLY A 327 13.31 9.78 17.24
CA GLY A 327 13.21 11.11 17.82
C GLY A 327 11.79 11.66 17.97
N LEU A 328 10.76 10.94 17.48
CA LEU A 328 9.35 11.30 17.60
C LEU A 328 8.60 10.42 18.61
N ILE A 329 9.12 9.25 18.92
CA ILE A 329 8.53 8.26 19.83
C ILE A 329 9.46 7.92 20.99
N ALA A 330 8.92 7.37 22.07
CA ALA A 330 9.70 6.76 23.13
C ALA A 330 10.06 5.29 22.78
N ARG A 331 11.08 4.74 23.42
CA ARG A 331 11.47 3.33 23.23
C ARG A 331 10.34 2.36 23.58
N ASP A 332 9.57 2.69 24.61
CA ASP A 332 8.46 1.84 25.06
C ASP A 332 7.33 1.74 24.01
N ASP A 333 7.12 2.77 23.19
CA ASP A 333 6.14 2.74 22.09
C ASP A 333 6.49 1.66 21.07
N LEU A 334 7.79 1.54 20.73
CA LEU A 334 8.26 0.54 19.78
C LEU A 334 8.05 -0.88 20.32
N ALA A 335 8.39 -1.11 21.61
CA ALA A 335 8.20 -2.40 22.26
C ALA A 335 6.72 -2.76 22.43
N GLU A 336 5.85 -1.81 22.78
CA GLU A 336 4.40 -2.02 22.89
C GLU A 336 3.80 -2.43 21.52
N VAL A 337 4.10 -1.68 20.47
CA VAL A 337 3.60 -1.98 19.12
C VAL A 337 4.13 -3.34 18.65
N ALA A 338 5.39 -3.68 18.91
CA ALA A 338 5.96 -4.98 18.52
C ALA A 338 5.22 -6.16 19.17
N ARG A 339 4.87 -6.03 20.44
CA ARG A 339 4.16 -7.07 21.21
C ARG A 339 2.67 -7.14 20.95
N THR A 340 2.06 -6.09 20.42
CA THR A 340 0.60 -6.00 20.22
C THR A 340 0.17 -6.13 18.77
N PHE A 341 0.97 -5.63 17.83
CA PHE A 341 0.60 -5.62 16.41
C PHE A 341 0.64 -7.03 15.81
N GLY A 342 -0.53 -7.55 15.46
CA GLY A 342 -0.73 -8.88 14.86
C GLY A 342 -0.74 -8.90 13.33
N GLY A 343 -0.45 -7.78 12.68
CA GLY A 343 -0.48 -7.62 11.22
C GLY A 343 -1.51 -6.59 10.74
N VAL A 344 -1.40 -6.25 9.47
CA VAL A 344 -2.41 -5.42 8.81
C VAL A 344 -3.70 -6.22 8.74
N PRO A 345 -4.86 -5.67 9.15
CA PRO A 345 -6.12 -6.37 9.02
C PRO A 345 -6.30 -6.98 7.62
N HIS A 346 -6.75 -8.22 7.57
CA HIS A 346 -6.98 -8.99 6.34
C HIS A 346 -5.75 -9.29 5.47
N ARG A 347 -4.51 -9.05 5.96
CA ARG A 347 -3.26 -9.32 5.22
C ARG A 347 -2.30 -10.15 6.08
N ILE A 348 -2.41 -11.48 5.98
CA ILE A 348 -1.69 -12.43 6.84
C ILE A 348 -1.81 -12.03 8.31
N GLU A 349 -2.98 -11.49 8.67
CA GLU A 349 -3.33 -11.06 10.02
C GLU A 349 -3.39 -12.27 10.94
N PHE A 350 -2.57 -12.31 11.97
CA PHE A 350 -2.66 -13.33 13.00
C PHE A 350 -3.94 -13.11 13.82
N VAL A 351 -4.82 -14.12 13.88
CA VAL A 351 -6.09 -14.06 14.61
C VAL A 351 -5.94 -14.66 16.00
N ARG A 352 -5.53 -15.92 16.07
CA ARG A 352 -5.27 -16.65 17.34
C ARG A 352 -4.51 -17.95 17.09
N GLU A 353 -4.08 -18.56 18.16
CA GLU A 353 -3.63 -19.96 18.20
C GLU A 353 -4.65 -20.78 19.01
N LEU A 354 -5.02 -21.95 18.49
CA LEU A 354 -5.91 -22.90 19.14
C LEU A 354 -5.38 -24.32 18.86
N ASP A 355 -5.23 -25.15 19.92
CA ASP A 355 -4.73 -26.53 19.82
C ASP A 355 -3.38 -26.66 19.10
N GLY A 356 -2.50 -25.66 19.24
CA GLY A 356 -1.21 -25.61 18.55
C GLY A 356 -1.29 -25.27 17.06
N VAL A 357 -2.46 -24.87 16.55
CA VAL A 357 -2.69 -24.41 15.18
C VAL A 357 -2.88 -22.89 15.17
N LYS A 358 -2.11 -22.18 14.33
CA LYS A 358 -2.21 -20.73 14.18
C LYS A 358 -3.20 -20.39 13.06
N TYR A 359 -4.07 -19.41 13.30
CA TYR A 359 -5.06 -18.95 12.32
C TYR A 359 -4.68 -17.57 11.78
N TYR A 360 -4.64 -17.46 10.45
CA TYR A 360 -4.31 -16.22 9.75
C TYR A 360 -5.40 -15.80 8.77
N ASN A 361 -5.72 -14.53 8.79
CA ASN A 361 -6.66 -13.89 7.88
C ASN A 361 -5.89 -13.12 6.80
N SER A 362 -5.95 -13.58 5.56
CA SER A 362 -5.43 -12.89 4.38
C SER A 362 -6.54 -12.68 3.33
N SER A 363 -7.70 -12.24 3.78
CA SER A 363 -8.89 -12.05 2.94
C SER A 363 -8.67 -11.07 1.78
N ILE A 364 -7.66 -10.20 1.86
CA ILE A 364 -7.28 -9.28 0.77
C ILE A 364 -6.70 -10.00 -0.46
N ASP A 365 -6.28 -11.26 -0.34
CA ASP A 365 -5.65 -12.03 -1.41
C ASP A 365 -6.70 -12.49 -2.42
N SER A 366 -7.10 -11.58 -3.30
CA SER A 366 -8.16 -11.78 -4.27
C SER A 366 -7.67 -12.24 -5.65
N THR A 367 -6.45 -12.79 -5.74
CA THR A 367 -5.88 -13.38 -6.96
C THR A 367 -4.95 -14.56 -6.62
N PRO A 368 -4.79 -15.54 -7.52
CA PRO A 368 -3.87 -16.67 -7.34
C PRO A 368 -2.45 -16.25 -6.98
N THR A 369 -1.90 -15.24 -7.65
CA THR A 369 -0.54 -14.73 -7.42
C THR A 369 -0.35 -14.20 -5.99
N ARG A 370 -1.37 -13.55 -5.39
CA ARG A 370 -1.31 -13.09 -4.01
C ARG A 370 -1.31 -14.25 -3.03
N THR A 371 -2.10 -15.29 -3.28
CA THR A 371 -2.11 -16.50 -2.46
C THR A 371 -0.79 -17.27 -2.57
N GLU A 372 -0.14 -17.31 -3.73
CA GLU A 372 1.22 -17.84 -3.89
C GLU A 372 2.23 -17.07 -3.03
N ALA A 373 2.14 -15.74 -3.04
CA ALA A 373 2.98 -14.90 -2.18
C ALA A 373 2.71 -15.16 -0.69
N ALA A 374 1.44 -15.28 -0.28
CA ALA A 374 1.07 -15.63 1.09
C ALA A 374 1.62 -17.00 1.50
N LEU A 375 1.55 -18.00 0.61
CA LEU A 375 2.09 -19.34 0.85
C LEU A 375 3.60 -19.32 1.11
N SER A 376 4.33 -18.40 0.48
CA SER A 376 5.78 -18.29 0.64
C SER A 376 6.24 -17.76 2.01
N VAL A 377 5.34 -17.17 2.78
CA VAL A 377 5.65 -16.55 4.10
C VAL A 377 5.79 -17.57 5.20
N PHE A 378 5.20 -18.76 5.04
CA PHE A 378 5.15 -19.77 6.10
C PHE A 378 6.31 -20.77 5.98
N ASP A 379 6.98 -21.00 7.11
CA ASP A 379 8.02 -22.04 7.23
C ASP A 379 7.42 -23.44 7.48
N CYS A 380 6.12 -23.51 7.86
CA CYS A 380 5.36 -24.75 7.99
C CYS A 380 4.56 -25.05 6.72
N ARG A 381 3.84 -26.16 6.68
CA ARG A 381 2.88 -26.51 5.62
C ARG A 381 1.45 -26.16 6.07
N PRO A 382 0.95 -24.97 5.76
CA PRO A 382 -0.36 -24.51 6.20
C PRO A 382 -1.50 -25.14 5.39
N VAL A 383 -2.70 -25.15 5.99
CA VAL A 383 -3.95 -25.44 5.29
C VAL A 383 -4.54 -24.14 4.77
N PHE A 384 -4.75 -24.04 3.46
CA PHE A 384 -5.31 -22.86 2.80
C PHE A 384 -6.81 -22.98 2.57
N ILE A 385 -7.56 -21.91 2.81
CA ILE A 385 -8.96 -21.76 2.42
C ILE A 385 -9.01 -20.85 1.20
N LEU A 386 -9.41 -21.41 0.04
CA LEU A 386 -9.63 -20.73 -1.22
C LEU A 386 -11.12 -20.55 -1.41
N CYS A 387 -11.59 -19.31 -1.71
CA CYS A 387 -13.04 -19.08 -1.83
C CYS A 387 -13.37 -17.79 -2.56
N GLY A 388 -14.58 -17.71 -3.12
CA GLY A 388 -15.08 -16.49 -3.69
C GLY A 388 -15.46 -16.60 -5.17
N ARG A 389 -15.60 -15.43 -5.83
CA ARG A 389 -15.96 -15.32 -7.25
C ARG A 389 -14.70 -15.26 -8.12
N ASP A 390 -14.67 -16.07 -9.17
CA ASP A 390 -13.59 -16.10 -10.16
C ASP A 390 -13.43 -14.76 -10.90
N LYS A 391 -12.20 -14.40 -11.17
CA LYS A 391 -11.79 -13.24 -11.99
C LYS A 391 -11.37 -13.64 -13.42
N HIS A 392 -11.61 -14.89 -13.80
CA HIS A 392 -11.16 -15.46 -15.06
C HIS A 392 -9.64 -15.42 -15.26
N VAL A 393 -8.90 -15.70 -14.17
CA VAL A 393 -7.44 -15.80 -14.18
C VAL A 393 -7.02 -17.27 -13.98
N PRO A 394 -5.90 -17.73 -14.58
CA PRO A 394 -5.46 -19.12 -14.47
C PRO A 394 -4.99 -19.46 -13.04
N PHE A 395 -5.31 -20.68 -12.58
CA PHE A 395 -4.93 -21.22 -11.27
C PHE A 395 -3.78 -22.23 -11.33
N ASP A 396 -3.23 -22.52 -12.51
CA ASP A 396 -2.24 -23.57 -12.70
C ASP A 396 -0.95 -23.36 -11.88
N SER A 397 -0.46 -22.11 -11.80
CA SER A 397 0.72 -21.77 -11.01
C SER A 397 0.46 -21.97 -9.52
N LEU A 398 -0.70 -21.49 -9.04
CA LEU A 398 -1.09 -21.68 -7.65
C LEU A 398 -1.27 -23.16 -7.31
N ALA A 399 -1.90 -23.95 -8.18
CA ALA A 399 -2.07 -25.39 -7.95
C ALA A 399 -0.70 -26.06 -7.75
N ARG A 400 0.30 -25.78 -8.59
CA ARG A 400 1.69 -26.27 -8.41
C ARG A 400 2.27 -25.86 -7.06
N ALA A 401 2.17 -24.58 -6.70
CA ALA A 401 2.72 -24.06 -5.44
C ALA A 401 2.06 -24.71 -4.21
N LEU A 402 0.74 -24.94 -4.25
CA LEU A 402 0.00 -25.59 -3.17
C LEU A 402 0.46 -27.05 -2.98
N TYR A 403 0.62 -27.84 -4.05
CA TYR A 403 1.15 -29.21 -3.97
C TYR A 403 2.58 -29.25 -3.40
N ASP A 404 3.40 -28.24 -3.69
CA ASP A 404 4.78 -28.17 -3.18
C ASP A 404 4.84 -27.81 -1.68
N ARG A 405 3.98 -26.90 -1.21
CA ARG A 405 4.19 -26.21 0.06
C ARG A 405 3.00 -26.25 1.03
N ALA A 406 1.77 -26.53 0.59
CA ALA A 406 0.63 -26.60 1.49
C ALA A 406 0.54 -27.93 2.23
N GLY A 407 -0.08 -27.93 3.41
CA GLY A 407 -0.46 -29.11 4.18
C GLY A 407 -1.87 -29.61 3.87
N GLY A 408 -2.67 -28.77 3.22
CA GLY A 408 -4.03 -29.07 2.76
C GLY A 408 -4.68 -27.85 2.11
N VAL A 409 -5.78 -28.09 1.40
CA VAL A 409 -6.57 -27.05 0.75
C VAL A 409 -8.06 -27.32 0.98
N VAL A 410 -8.78 -26.27 1.36
CA VAL A 410 -10.25 -26.31 1.38
C VAL A 410 -10.75 -25.28 0.39
N VAL A 411 -11.64 -25.68 -0.52
CA VAL A 411 -12.19 -24.83 -1.56
C VAL A 411 -13.67 -24.60 -1.32
N SER A 412 -14.12 -23.32 -1.41
CA SER A 412 -15.51 -22.92 -1.20
C SER A 412 -15.92 -21.83 -2.21
N GLY A 413 -17.23 -21.61 -2.36
CA GLY A 413 -17.76 -20.50 -3.15
C GLY A 413 -17.84 -20.76 -4.65
N GLU A 414 -18.22 -19.68 -5.39
CA GLU A 414 -18.55 -19.72 -6.81
C GLU A 414 -17.37 -20.20 -7.70
N ALA A 415 -16.12 -19.89 -7.33
CA ALA A 415 -14.91 -20.28 -8.07
C ALA A 415 -14.52 -21.78 -7.89
N MET A 416 -15.22 -22.53 -7.04
CA MET A 416 -14.86 -23.93 -6.74
C MET A 416 -14.67 -24.80 -7.99
N PRO A 417 -15.52 -24.80 -9.02
CA PRO A 417 -15.33 -25.65 -10.21
C PRO A 417 -14.04 -25.36 -10.99
N VAL A 418 -13.61 -24.09 -11.05
CA VAL A 418 -12.39 -23.68 -11.77
C VAL A 418 -11.16 -24.09 -10.98
N ILE A 419 -11.16 -23.83 -9.66
CA ILE A 419 -10.05 -24.20 -8.76
C ILE A 419 -9.89 -25.71 -8.71
N ARG A 420 -11.00 -26.46 -8.62
CA ARG A 420 -11.01 -27.94 -8.65
C ARG A 420 -10.31 -28.48 -9.90
N ARG A 421 -10.69 -28.00 -11.09
CA ARG A 421 -10.06 -28.42 -12.35
C ARG A 421 -8.56 -28.21 -12.37
N ALA A 422 -8.07 -27.07 -11.86
CA ALA A 422 -6.64 -26.79 -11.79
C ALA A 422 -5.90 -27.72 -10.83
N LEU A 423 -6.50 -28.02 -9.66
CA LEU A 423 -5.94 -28.95 -8.68
C LEU A 423 -5.92 -30.37 -9.21
N GLU A 424 -7.00 -30.86 -9.85
CA GLU A 424 -7.09 -32.19 -10.47
C GLU A 424 -6.10 -32.35 -11.62
N ALA A 425 -5.93 -31.32 -12.47
CA ALA A 425 -4.93 -31.34 -13.55
C ALA A 425 -3.50 -31.44 -12.99
N GLU A 426 -3.19 -30.76 -11.89
CA GLU A 426 -1.88 -30.85 -11.27
C GLU A 426 -1.66 -32.20 -10.58
N ALA A 427 -2.68 -32.78 -9.94
CA ALA A 427 -2.64 -34.15 -9.40
C ALA A 427 -2.32 -35.16 -10.49
N ALA A 428 -3.03 -35.08 -11.62
CA ALA A 428 -2.80 -35.96 -12.77
C ALA A 428 -1.36 -35.82 -13.34
N ARG A 429 -0.86 -34.59 -13.45
CA ARG A 429 0.50 -34.28 -13.90
C ARG A 429 1.57 -34.91 -12.98
N ARG A 430 1.31 -34.94 -11.68
CA ARG A 430 2.22 -35.54 -10.66
C ARG A 430 2.06 -37.04 -10.51
N GLY A 431 0.95 -37.59 -10.96
CA GLY A 431 0.60 -38.99 -10.69
C GLY A 431 0.37 -39.28 -9.20
N SER A 432 -0.05 -38.26 -8.42
CA SER A 432 -0.19 -38.34 -6.96
C SER A 432 -1.23 -37.39 -6.43
N ASP A 433 -2.12 -37.90 -5.55
CA ASP A 433 -3.10 -37.15 -4.75
C ASP A 433 -2.58 -36.88 -3.33
N SER A 434 -1.28 -36.53 -3.20
CA SER A 434 -0.62 -36.37 -1.90
C SER A 434 -1.07 -35.15 -1.11
N LEU A 435 -1.75 -34.18 -1.73
CA LEU A 435 -2.27 -32.99 -1.07
C LEU A 435 -3.71 -33.24 -0.58
N PRO A 436 -4.00 -33.19 0.72
CA PRO A 436 -5.37 -33.27 1.23
C PRO A 436 -6.20 -32.10 0.70
N ILE A 437 -7.26 -32.38 -0.06
CA ILE A 437 -8.17 -31.39 -0.62
C ILE A 437 -9.59 -31.69 -0.17
N ALA A 438 -10.32 -30.64 0.25
CA ALA A 438 -11.73 -30.74 0.60
C ALA A 438 -12.53 -29.62 -0.12
N TYR A 439 -13.80 -29.88 -0.31
CA TYR A 439 -14.75 -28.97 -0.97
C TYR A 439 -15.95 -28.79 -0.07
N GLU A 440 -16.28 -27.53 0.24
CA GLU A 440 -17.37 -27.19 1.15
C GLU A 440 -18.19 -26.03 0.55
N ASP A 441 -19.51 -26.18 0.52
CA ASP A 441 -20.37 -25.13 -0.01
C ASP A 441 -20.50 -23.94 0.95
N ASP A 442 -20.50 -24.19 2.26
CA ASP A 442 -20.60 -23.15 3.28
C ASP A 442 -19.23 -22.61 3.71
N PHE A 443 -19.14 -21.30 3.90
CA PHE A 443 -17.89 -20.60 4.26
C PHE A 443 -17.39 -20.99 5.66
N PHE A 444 -18.31 -21.15 6.63
CA PHE A 444 -17.94 -21.49 7.99
C PHE A 444 -17.60 -22.98 8.12
N ALA A 445 -18.34 -23.84 7.41
CA ALA A 445 -17.98 -25.25 7.28
C ALA A 445 -16.58 -25.45 6.66
N ALA A 446 -16.20 -24.60 5.70
CA ALA A 446 -14.85 -24.61 5.13
C ALA A 446 -13.78 -24.29 6.19
N ILE A 447 -14.03 -23.42 7.14
CA ILE A 447 -13.12 -23.12 8.26
C ILE A 447 -12.99 -24.33 9.19
N ASP A 448 -14.10 -24.97 9.55
CA ASP A 448 -14.09 -26.18 10.38
C ASP A 448 -13.37 -27.32 9.67
N ARG A 449 -13.59 -27.47 8.37
CA ARG A 449 -12.89 -28.48 7.56
C ARG A 449 -11.39 -28.24 7.52
N ALA A 450 -10.98 -26.98 7.36
CA ALA A 450 -9.56 -26.60 7.38
C ALA A 450 -8.91 -26.87 8.75
N ARG A 451 -9.64 -26.62 9.86
CA ARG A 451 -9.22 -27.01 11.20
C ARG A 451 -8.97 -28.52 11.29
N GLY A 452 -9.89 -29.31 10.75
CA GLY A 452 -9.78 -30.78 10.77
C GLY A 452 -8.61 -31.36 9.96
N LEU A 453 -8.11 -30.62 8.96
CA LEU A 453 -6.93 -30.97 8.17
C LEU A 453 -5.62 -30.48 8.81
N ALA A 454 -5.68 -29.45 9.64
CA ALA A 454 -4.50 -28.84 10.24
C ALA A 454 -3.92 -29.73 11.37
N ARG A 455 -2.60 -29.68 11.53
CA ARG A 455 -1.87 -30.39 12.60
C ARG A 455 -1.25 -29.39 13.57
N PRO A 456 -1.07 -29.76 14.86
CA PRO A 456 -0.29 -28.92 15.78
C PRO A 456 1.06 -28.51 15.18
N GLY A 457 1.44 -27.25 15.34
CA GLY A 457 2.63 -26.66 14.72
C GLY A 457 2.42 -26.12 13.29
N SER A 458 1.23 -26.34 12.69
CA SER A 458 0.87 -25.78 11.39
C SER A 458 -0.03 -24.53 11.50
N ALA A 459 -0.57 -24.07 10.37
CA ALA A 459 -1.48 -22.93 10.32
C ALA A 459 -2.70 -23.22 9.44
N VAL A 460 -3.83 -22.53 9.73
CA VAL A 460 -4.97 -22.36 8.84
C VAL A 460 -4.94 -20.92 8.31
N VAL A 461 -5.00 -20.75 7.00
CA VAL A 461 -4.88 -19.44 6.33
C VAL A 461 -6.07 -19.22 5.42
N LEU A 462 -6.89 -18.21 5.73
CA LEU A 462 -7.84 -17.68 4.74
C LEU A 462 -7.04 -16.85 3.72
N SER A 463 -6.84 -17.37 2.52
CA SER A 463 -6.24 -16.65 1.39
C SER A 463 -7.01 -17.01 0.11
N PRO A 464 -8.05 -16.25 -0.18
CA PRO A 464 -9.15 -16.69 -1.03
C PRO A 464 -8.83 -16.91 -2.49
N SER A 465 -7.80 -16.25 -3.04
CA SER A 465 -7.45 -16.24 -4.47
C SER A 465 -8.51 -15.61 -5.40
N CYS A 466 -9.67 -15.25 -4.86
CA CYS A 466 -10.85 -14.77 -5.58
C CYS A 466 -11.47 -13.55 -4.89
N THR A 467 -12.33 -12.83 -5.62
CA THR A 467 -13.12 -11.76 -5.00
C THR A 467 -14.15 -12.30 -4.01
N SER A 468 -14.67 -11.42 -3.16
CA SER A 468 -15.64 -11.80 -2.12
C SER A 468 -17.11 -11.70 -2.56
N PHE A 469 -17.37 -11.17 -3.77
CA PHE A 469 -18.70 -10.73 -4.23
C PHE A 469 -19.73 -11.85 -4.52
N ASP A 470 -19.37 -13.11 -4.24
CA ASP A 470 -20.30 -14.23 -4.23
C ASP A 470 -21.14 -14.31 -2.96
N ARG A 471 -20.57 -13.87 -1.80
CA ARG A 471 -21.23 -13.99 -0.49
C ARG A 471 -21.08 -12.75 0.41
N PHE A 472 -20.11 -11.89 0.15
CA PHE A 472 -19.77 -10.74 0.98
C PHE A 472 -19.70 -9.48 0.10
N ARG A 473 -20.02 -8.33 0.67
CA ARG A 473 -19.99 -7.02 -0.03
C ARG A 473 -18.56 -6.60 -0.42
N ASN A 474 -17.57 -7.02 0.37
CA ASN A 474 -16.16 -6.70 0.16
C ASN A 474 -15.27 -7.74 0.86
N PHE A 475 -13.96 -7.63 0.68
CA PHE A 475 -13.01 -8.56 1.31
C PHE A 475 -12.87 -8.32 2.83
N GLU A 476 -13.14 -7.12 3.30
CA GLU A 476 -13.14 -6.77 4.73
C GLU A 476 -14.23 -7.56 5.44
N GLU A 477 -15.46 -7.54 4.96
CA GLU A 477 -16.57 -8.29 5.54
C GLU A 477 -16.29 -9.79 5.58
N ARG A 478 -15.71 -10.36 4.51
CA ARG A 478 -15.27 -11.76 4.50
C ARG A 478 -14.20 -12.05 5.55
N GLY A 479 -13.23 -11.18 5.67
CA GLY A 479 -12.14 -11.32 6.64
C GLY A 479 -12.61 -11.13 8.08
N ASP A 480 -13.55 -10.20 8.32
CA ASP A 480 -14.18 -10.01 9.64
C ASP A 480 -15.00 -11.23 10.04
N ALA A 481 -15.78 -11.79 9.12
CA ALA A 481 -16.54 -13.02 9.35
C ALA A 481 -15.62 -14.20 9.74
N PHE A 482 -14.49 -14.36 9.03
CA PHE A 482 -13.48 -15.36 9.39
C PHE A 482 -12.92 -15.12 10.80
N ARG A 483 -12.49 -13.88 11.09
CA ARG A 483 -11.90 -13.50 12.38
C ARG A 483 -12.85 -13.78 13.54
N GLU A 484 -14.11 -13.34 13.41
CA GLU A 484 -15.12 -13.53 14.46
C GLU A 484 -15.50 -14.98 14.65
N TYR A 485 -15.56 -15.79 13.58
CA TYR A 485 -15.80 -17.22 13.67
C TYR A 485 -14.64 -17.94 14.35
N VAL A 486 -13.40 -17.68 13.91
CA VAL A 486 -12.21 -18.31 14.48
C VAL A 486 -12.05 -17.98 15.97
N LYS A 487 -12.38 -16.77 16.42
CA LYS A 487 -12.34 -16.40 17.85
C LYS A 487 -13.32 -17.22 18.70
N LYS A 488 -14.42 -17.69 18.13
CA LYS A 488 -15.45 -18.47 18.82
C LYS A 488 -15.18 -19.98 18.83
N LEU A 489 -14.22 -20.47 18.04
CA LEU A 489 -13.84 -21.88 18.05
C LEU A 489 -13.38 -22.31 19.45
N VAL A 490 -13.78 -23.50 19.89
CA VAL A 490 -13.45 -24.10 21.18
C VAL A 490 -12.66 -25.39 21.00
#